data_dd6993c55c4248c4a7fba55128519a30
#
_entry.id   dd6993c55c4248c4a7fba55128519a30
#
_cell.length_a   1.000
_cell.length_b   1.000
_cell.length_c   1.000
_cell.angle_alpha   90.00
_cell.angle_beta   90.00
_cell.angle_gamma   90.00
#
_symmetry.space_group_name_H-M   'P 1'
#
loop_
_entity.id
_entity.type
_entity.pdbx_description
1 polymer ?
#
loop_
_entity_poly.entity_id
_entity_poly.type
_entity_poly.pdbx_seq_one_letter_code
_entity_poly.pdbx_strand_id
1 'polypeptide(L)'
;LSPLRHTVDYRKWHREFYLGYTERSGESDILKQGKTMTWDYIVVGAGSAGCVVANRLSESGDKQVLLLEAGGSDNSLSIKIPAGLGLFNNLDKYDWHYRSVPDPSRNRKTDQWLRGRVLGGSSSINGQMYVRGHTADFDRWAAQGNEGWSSQDVMPLFQAIENSDKNNNTRGHNGPLHVRTVKDCHLLTEAFLKASQHAGFAFNPDYNNPDQGQEGVSYAELTQRKGLRWSAADAFLKPIQHRKNLHVVVNACLHRLLFTKHQVTGVVYEQDGVLHEEKAQNVVLCAGAINTPKLLMLSGVGDAKTLDALGIPLVLDRPSVGQNLIEHP
;
A
#
# COMPACT_ATOMS: atom_id res chain seq x y z
N LEU A 1 -24.58 -2.20 -14.17
CA LEU A 1 -23.22 -1.63 -14.33
C LEU A 1 -22.26 -2.80 -14.51
N SER A 2 -21.75 -2.99 -15.73
CA SER A 2 -20.74 -4.03 -16.04
C SER A 2 -19.44 -3.64 -15.34
N PRO A 3 -18.77 -4.55 -14.60
CA PRO A 3 -17.49 -4.24 -13.99
C PRO A 3 -16.47 -3.91 -15.08
N LEU A 4 -15.87 -2.73 -15.03
CA LEU A 4 -14.75 -2.34 -15.88
C LEU A 4 -13.60 -3.31 -15.65
N ARG A 5 -13.34 -4.20 -16.61
CA ARG A 5 -12.17 -5.10 -16.57
C ARG A 5 -10.94 -4.32 -17.00
N HIS A 6 -10.22 -3.76 -16.06
CA HIS A 6 -8.92 -3.16 -16.31
C HIS A 6 -7.88 -4.28 -16.38
N THR A 7 -7.33 -4.55 -17.56
CA THR A 7 -6.21 -5.47 -17.73
C THR A 7 -4.90 -4.68 -17.72
N VAL A 8 -3.96 -5.11 -16.90
CA VAL A 8 -2.58 -4.59 -16.89
C VAL A 8 -1.80 -5.31 -18.00
N ASP A 9 -1.05 -4.58 -18.83
CA ASP A 9 -0.19 -5.23 -19.86
C ASP A 9 1.07 -5.81 -19.22
N TYR A 10 0.99 -7.05 -18.78
CA TYR A 10 2.10 -7.80 -18.19
C TYR A 10 3.22 -8.13 -19.20
N ARG A 11 2.96 -8.13 -20.55
CA ARG A 11 3.97 -8.47 -21.57
C ARG A 11 5.07 -7.43 -21.66
N LYS A 12 4.72 -6.14 -21.55
CA LYS A 12 5.69 -5.04 -21.54
C LYS A 12 6.62 -5.14 -20.33
N TRP A 13 6.07 -5.48 -19.18
CA TRP A 13 6.81 -5.65 -17.93
C TRP A 13 7.72 -6.88 -17.92
N HIS A 14 7.29 -7.99 -18.54
CA HIS A 14 8.10 -9.19 -18.70
C HIS A 14 9.35 -8.90 -19.54
N ARG A 15 9.22 -8.20 -20.67
CA ARG A 15 10.38 -7.81 -21.51
C ARG A 15 11.36 -6.90 -20.78
N GLU A 16 10.87 -5.90 -20.04
CA GLU A 16 11.72 -4.92 -19.36
C GLU A 16 12.44 -5.49 -18.12
N PHE A 17 11.81 -6.42 -17.41
CA PHE A 17 12.33 -6.91 -16.13
C PHE A 17 12.79 -8.38 -16.14
N TYR A 18 12.15 -9.27 -16.87
CA TYR A 18 12.51 -10.68 -16.86
C TYR A 18 13.51 -11.04 -17.98
N LEU A 19 13.26 -10.64 -19.22
CA LEU A 19 14.18 -10.89 -20.33
C LEU A 19 15.43 -10.00 -20.24
N GLY A 20 15.30 -8.75 -19.80
CA GLY A 20 16.46 -7.90 -19.51
C GLY A 20 17.37 -8.46 -18.41
N TYR A 21 16.83 -9.33 -17.55
CA TYR A 21 17.58 -10.04 -16.52
C TYR A 21 18.30 -11.28 -17.08
N THR A 22 17.61 -12.11 -17.85
CA THR A 22 18.20 -13.33 -18.45
C THR A 22 19.27 -13.01 -19.49
N GLU A 23 19.15 -11.88 -20.22
CA GLU A 23 20.17 -11.43 -21.18
C GLU A 23 21.39 -10.76 -20.49
N ARG A 24 21.25 -10.20 -19.30
CA ARG A 24 22.37 -9.60 -18.52
C ARG A 24 23.07 -10.58 -17.58
N SER A 25 22.42 -11.69 -17.25
CA SER A 25 22.98 -12.71 -16.37
C SER A 25 23.64 -13.82 -17.18
N GLY A 26 24.84 -13.56 -17.67
CA GLY A 26 25.87 -14.59 -17.72
C GLY A 26 26.14 -15.00 -16.27
N GLU A 27 25.77 -16.18 -15.92
CA GLU A 27 25.42 -16.80 -14.63
C GLU A 27 26.38 -16.66 -13.42
N SER A 28 27.45 -15.87 -13.41
CA SER A 28 28.42 -16.01 -12.30
C SER A 28 28.88 -14.76 -11.55
N ASP A 29 28.65 -13.52 -12.01
CA ASP A 29 29.44 -12.41 -11.47
C ASP A 29 28.71 -11.25 -10.80
N ILE A 30 27.37 -11.28 -10.61
CA ILE A 30 26.62 -10.10 -10.17
C ILE A 30 25.97 -10.25 -8.76
N LEU A 31 25.90 -11.44 -8.22
CA LEU A 31 25.33 -11.65 -6.88
C LEU A 31 26.35 -11.32 -5.80
N LYS A 32 26.25 -10.17 -5.15
CA LYS A 32 26.89 -9.98 -3.86
C LYS A 32 26.17 -10.86 -2.84
N GLN A 33 26.76 -12.02 -2.52
CA GLN A 33 26.37 -12.77 -1.32
C GLN A 33 26.67 -11.90 -0.11
N GLY A 34 25.62 -11.28 0.44
CA GLY A 34 25.66 -10.69 1.77
C GLY A 34 26.04 -11.77 2.79
N LYS A 35 26.47 -11.38 3.99
CA LYS A 35 26.61 -12.31 5.13
C LYS A 35 25.35 -13.15 5.18
N THR A 36 25.51 -14.49 5.24
CA THR A 36 24.44 -15.49 5.26
C THR A 36 23.57 -15.41 6.54
N MET A 37 22.93 -14.27 6.75
CA MET A 37 21.92 -14.13 7.79
C MET A 37 20.57 -14.52 7.19
N THR A 38 19.88 -15.45 7.82
CA THR A 38 18.50 -15.76 7.43
C THR A 38 17.57 -14.88 8.25
N TRP A 39 16.77 -14.06 7.56
CA TRP A 39 15.77 -13.20 8.19
C TRP A 39 14.60 -14.04 8.70
N ASP A 40 14.04 -13.68 9.86
CA ASP A 40 12.78 -14.26 10.29
C ASP A 40 11.65 -13.80 9.36
N TYR A 41 11.69 -12.51 8.99
CA TYR A 41 10.72 -11.90 8.08
C TYR A 41 11.39 -10.95 7.09
N ILE A 42 10.99 -11.05 5.83
CA ILE A 42 11.19 -10.00 4.83
C ILE A 42 9.83 -9.39 4.51
N VAL A 43 9.67 -8.09 4.74
CA VAL A 43 8.47 -7.32 4.39
C VAL A 43 8.76 -6.54 3.13
N VAL A 44 7.95 -6.73 2.08
CA VAL A 44 8.15 -6.12 0.77
C VAL A 44 7.15 -4.99 0.55
N GLY A 45 7.67 -3.78 0.47
CA GLY A 45 6.91 -2.53 0.35
C GLY A 45 6.69 -1.85 1.71
N ALA A 46 7.26 -0.65 1.88
CA ALA A 46 7.06 0.20 3.06
C ALA A 46 5.89 1.18 2.85
N GLY A 47 4.79 0.71 2.25
CA GLY A 47 3.52 1.43 2.15
C GLY A 47 2.72 1.39 3.45
N SER A 48 1.43 1.70 3.38
CA SER A 48 0.53 1.74 4.53
C SER A 48 0.53 0.44 5.33
N ALA A 49 0.43 -0.71 4.66
CA ALA A 49 0.44 -2.01 5.32
C ALA A 49 1.84 -2.38 5.83
N GLY A 50 2.88 -2.25 4.98
CA GLY A 50 4.23 -2.70 5.34
C GLY A 50 4.86 -1.95 6.50
N CYS A 51 4.58 -0.65 6.64
CA CYS A 51 5.01 0.12 7.81
C CYS A 51 4.43 -0.45 9.12
N VAL A 52 3.15 -0.85 9.11
CA VAL A 52 2.48 -1.46 10.27
C VAL A 52 3.02 -2.86 10.54
N VAL A 53 3.12 -3.69 9.51
CA VAL A 53 3.62 -5.07 9.62
C VAL A 53 5.04 -5.08 10.17
N ALA A 54 5.95 -4.27 9.61
CA ALA A 54 7.33 -4.18 10.09
C ALA A 54 7.39 -3.68 11.54
N ASN A 55 6.53 -2.71 11.92
CA ASN A 55 6.42 -2.24 13.29
C ASN A 55 6.08 -3.38 14.25
N ARG A 56 5.03 -4.14 13.95
CA ARG A 56 4.54 -5.20 14.84
C ARG A 56 5.47 -6.40 14.88
N LEU A 57 6.00 -6.85 13.74
CA LEU A 57 6.92 -7.98 13.70
C LEU A 57 8.25 -7.72 14.44
N SER A 58 8.70 -6.47 14.49
CA SER A 58 9.95 -6.10 15.19
C SER A 58 9.75 -5.70 16.66
N GLU A 59 8.53 -5.73 17.18
CA GLU A 59 8.18 -5.16 18.49
C GLU A 59 8.81 -5.94 19.67
N SER A 60 8.81 -7.27 19.58
CA SER A 60 9.37 -8.14 20.63
C SER A 60 10.91 -8.09 20.75
N GLY A 61 11.59 -7.66 19.68
CA GLY A 61 13.05 -7.59 19.64
C GLY A 61 13.76 -8.91 19.30
N ASP A 62 13.06 -10.04 19.30
CA ASP A 62 13.60 -11.39 19.05
C ASP A 62 13.57 -11.80 17.57
N LYS A 63 12.82 -11.10 16.72
CA LYS A 63 12.71 -11.37 15.29
C LYS A 63 13.54 -10.40 14.48
N GLN A 64 14.33 -10.92 13.55
CA GLN A 64 15.10 -10.14 12.58
C GLN A 64 14.21 -9.81 11.39
N VAL A 65 13.93 -8.55 11.17
CA VAL A 65 12.99 -8.05 10.14
C VAL A 65 13.73 -7.19 9.14
N LEU A 66 13.64 -7.57 7.85
CA LEU A 66 14.09 -6.76 6.72
C LEU A 66 12.87 -6.12 6.06
N LEU A 67 12.85 -4.81 5.92
CA LEU A 67 11.83 -4.06 5.18
C LEU A 67 12.44 -3.49 3.92
N LEU A 68 11.92 -3.89 2.75
CA LEU A 68 12.36 -3.43 1.44
C LEU A 68 11.36 -2.43 0.87
N GLU A 69 11.84 -1.27 0.40
CA GLU A 69 11.04 -0.26 -0.29
C GLU A 69 11.69 0.12 -1.62
N ALA A 70 10.90 0.05 -2.70
CA ALA A 70 11.37 0.36 -4.05
C ALA A 70 11.67 1.84 -4.27
N GLY A 71 11.02 2.72 -3.52
CA GLY A 71 11.28 4.15 -3.54
C GLY A 71 12.27 4.59 -2.49
N GLY A 72 12.55 5.89 -2.48
CA GLY A 72 13.45 6.52 -1.53
C GLY A 72 12.77 7.03 -0.26
N SER A 73 13.47 7.90 0.45
CA SER A 73 12.99 8.58 1.65
C SER A 73 11.83 9.52 1.37
N ASP A 74 10.88 9.58 2.32
CA ASP A 74 9.77 10.55 2.35
C ASP A 74 10.14 11.90 2.98
N ASN A 75 11.42 12.14 3.25
CA ASN A 75 11.91 13.36 3.89
C ASN A 75 12.00 14.51 2.88
N SER A 76 10.85 15.02 2.45
CA SER A 76 10.72 16.12 1.49
C SER A 76 9.60 17.05 1.91
N LEU A 77 9.81 18.35 1.80
CA LEU A 77 8.78 19.36 2.06
C LEU A 77 7.57 19.18 1.13
N SER A 78 7.79 18.77 -0.13
CA SER A 78 6.71 18.50 -1.08
C SER A 78 5.78 17.38 -0.61
N ILE A 79 6.27 16.41 0.15
CA ILE A 79 5.45 15.36 0.77
C ILE A 79 4.82 15.86 2.07
N LYS A 80 5.59 16.55 2.92
CA LYS A 80 5.14 16.95 4.26
C LYS A 80 4.09 18.05 4.26
N ILE A 81 4.21 19.01 3.34
CA ILE A 81 3.20 20.06 3.18
C ILE A 81 1.98 19.48 2.45
N PRO A 82 0.76 19.55 2.99
CA PRO A 82 -0.43 18.90 2.39
C PRO A 82 -0.67 19.23 0.91
N ALA A 83 -0.50 20.50 0.52
CA ALA A 83 -0.61 20.95 -0.88
C ALA A 83 0.70 20.79 -1.68
N GLY A 84 1.78 20.31 -1.05
CA GLY A 84 3.14 20.40 -1.59
C GLY A 84 3.34 19.61 -2.89
N LEU A 85 2.73 18.43 -3.01
CA LEU A 85 2.85 17.61 -4.23
C LEU A 85 2.30 18.31 -5.46
N GLY A 86 1.18 19.02 -5.33
CA GLY A 86 0.62 19.83 -6.40
C GLY A 86 1.41 21.13 -6.65
N LEU A 87 1.82 21.82 -5.59
CA LEU A 87 2.54 23.10 -5.68
C LEU A 87 3.94 22.96 -6.27
N PHE A 88 4.67 21.90 -5.91
CA PHE A 88 6.06 21.72 -6.35
C PHE A 88 6.21 20.86 -7.60
N ASN A 89 5.10 20.37 -8.18
CA ASN A 89 5.08 19.52 -9.37
C ASN A 89 6.07 18.33 -9.31
N ASN A 90 6.25 17.76 -8.11
CA ASN A 90 7.25 16.71 -7.84
C ASN A 90 6.61 15.32 -7.73
N LEU A 91 5.34 15.17 -8.12
CA LEU A 91 4.61 13.90 -7.99
C LEU A 91 5.31 12.77 -8.75
N ASP A 92 5.85 13.07 -9.93
CA ASP A 92 6.55 12.11 -10.78
C ASP A 92 7.71 11.40 -10.09
N LYS A 93 8.41 12.07 -9.18
CA LYS A 93 9.51 11.48 -8.42
C LYS A 93 9.06 10.37 -7.47
N TYR A 94 7.81 10.42 -7.01
CA TYR A 94 7.27 9.57 -5.95
C TYR A 94 6.17 8.63 -6.42
N ASP A 95 5.94 8.55 -7.76
CA ASP A 95 4.89 7.74 -8.37
C ASP A 95 5.47 6.55 -9.14
N TRP A 96 4.69 5.46 -9.22
CA TRP A 96 5.01 4.30 -10.07
C TRP A 96 4.68 4.51 -11.55
N HIS A 97 3.98 5.57 -11.90
CA HIS A 97 3.53 5.91 -13.27
C HIS A 97 2.69 4.82 -13.96
N TYR A 98 1.84 4.14 -13.21
CA TYR A 98 0.96 3.14 -13.81
C TYR A 98 -0.03 3.78 -14.77
N ARG A 99 -0.23 3.10 -15.89
CA ARG A 99 -1.25 3.45 -16.86
C ARG A 99 -2.08 2.22 -17.19
N SER A 100 -3.41 2.40 -17.28
CA SER A 100 -4.28 1.35 -17.80
C SER A 100 -4.00 1.08 -19.27
N VAL A 101 -4.38 -0.11 -19.74
CA VAL A 101 -4.47 -0.35 -21.20
C VAL A 101 -5.56 0.54 -21.79
N PRO A 102 -5.50 0.88 -23.10
CA PRO A 102 -6.54 1.64 -23.76
C PRO A 102 -7.90 0.95 -23.63
N ASP A 103 -8.88 1.64 -23.06
CA ASP A 103 -10.22 1.13 -22.87
C ASP A 103 -11.08 1.35 -24.12
N PRO A 104 -11.50 0.27 -24.84
CA PRO A 104 -12.32 0.39 -26.04
C PRO A 104 -13.66 1.10 -25.80
N SER A 105 -14.26 0.95 -24.62
CA SER A 105 -15.55 1.55 -24.27
C SER A 105 -15.47 3.08 -24.07
N ARG A 106 -14.25 3.61 -23.88
CA ARG A 106 -13.98 5.02 -23.59
C ARG A 106 -13.09 5.69 -24.65
N ASN A 107 -13.35 5.39 -25.92
CA ASN A 107 -12.57 5.91 -27.06
C ASN A 107 -11.06 5.64 -26.91
N ARG A 108 -10.68 4.46 -26.39
CA ARG A 108 -9.30 4.04 -26.16
C ARG A 108 -8.51 4.95 -25.22
N LYS A 109 -9.18 5.64 -24.30
CA LYS A 109 -8.52 6.40 -23.23
C LYS A 109 -7.76 5.49 -22.28
N THR A 110 -6.65 5.98 -21.80
CA THR A 110 -5.86 5.37 -20.73
C THR A 110 -5.97 6.22 -19.48
N ASP A 111 -6.02 5.58 -18.32
CA ASP A 111 -6.02 6.27 -17.04
C ASP A 111 -4.64 6.16 -16.40
N GLN A 112 -4.22 7.25 -15.78
CA GLN A 112 -3.02 7.25 -14.93
C GLN A 112 -3.44 6.87 -13.51
N TRP A 113 -2.78 5.87 -12.95
CA TRP A 113 -3.07 5.36 -11.62
C TRP A 113 -1.93 5.70 -10.68
N LEU A 114 -2.09 6.78 -9.94
CA LEU A 114 -1.10 7.24 -8.97
C LEU A 114 -0.95 6.24 -7.83
N ARG A 115 0.28 5.75 -7.62
CA ARG A 115 0.65 4.86 -6.50
C ARG A 115 2.04 5.23 -6.01
N GLY A 116 2.16 5.48 -4.71
CA GLY A 116 3.41 5.95 -4.13
C GLY A 116 4.56 4.96 -4.25
N ARG A 117 5.71 5.45 -4.72
CA ARG A 117 7.01 4.78 -4.71
C ARG A 117 7.96 5.55 -3.80
N VAL A 118 7.78 5.37 -2.50
CA VAL A 118 8.46 6.14 -1.45
C VAL A 118 8.12 5.51 -0.09
N LEU A 119 8.93 5.73 0.94
CA LEU A 119 8.56 5.37 2.32
C LEU A 119 7.17 5.93 2.68
N GLY A 120 6.31 5.08 3.22
CA GLY A 120 4.89 5.37 3.45
C GLY A 120 3.99 5.05 2.26
N GLY A 121 4.57 4.74 1.08
CA GLY A 121 3.82 4.40 -0.13
C GLY A 121 2.80 5.47 -0.51
N SER A 122 1.59 5.05 -0.90
CA SER A 122 0.52 5.97 -1.28
C SER A 122 0.04 6.87 -0.14
N SER A 123 0.26 6.52 1.14
CA SER A 123 -0.06 7.43 2.25
C SER A 123 0.82 8.68 2.28
N SER A 124 1.99 8.65 1.62
CA SER A 124 2.89 9.80 1.46
C SER A 124 2.49 10.73 0.32
N ILE A 125 1.60 10.31 -0.59
CA ILE A 125 1.20 11.10 -1.78
C ILE A 125 -0.32 11.27 -1.96
N ASN A 126 -1.15 10.59 -1.16
CA ASN A 126 -2.62 10.66 -1.25
C ASN A 126 -3.19 12.01 -0.79
N GLY A 127 -4.51 12.19 -0.92
CA GLY A 127 -5.25 13.36 -0.43
C GLY A 127 -5.43 13.42 1.09
N GLN A 128 -4.84 12.49 1.85
CA GLN A 128 -4.87 12.43 3.33
C GLN A 128 -6.25 12.15 3.95
N MET A 129 -7.31 12.06 3.17
CA MET A 129 -8.64 11.81 3.71
C MET A 129 -8.67 10.50 4.51
N TYR A 130 -9.18 10.57 5.73
CA TYR A 130 -9.34 9.43 6.61
C TYR A 130 -10.81 9.03 6.68
N VAL A 131 -11.11 7.88 6.09
CA VAL A 131 -12.45 7.28 6.11
C VAL A 131 -12.29 5.81 6.47
N ARG A 132 -12.95 5.36 7.52
CA ARG A 132 -13.05 3.93 7.83
C ARG A 132 -14.02 3.25 6.87
N GLY A 133 -13.81 1.96 6.59
CA GLY A 133 -14.81 1.17 5.87
C GLY A 133 -16.12 1.10 6.65
N HIS A 134 -17.24 0.98 5.92
CA HIS A 134 -18.54 0.82 6.53
C HIS A 134 -18.63 -0.55 7.24
N THR A 135 -19.27 -0.61 8.41
CA THR A 135 -19.39 -1.85 9.19
C THR A 135 -19.93 -3.03 8.40
N ALA A 136 -20.95 -2.79 7.56
CA ALA A 136 -21.53 -3.81 6.71
C ALA A 136 -20.56 -4.42 5.67
N ASP A 137 -19.50 -3.70 5.27
CA ASP A 137 -18.50 -4.25 4.36
C ASP A 137 -17.65 -5.31 5.05
N PHE A 138 -17.23 -5.05 6.28
CA PHE A 138 -16.50 -6.02 7.09
C PHE A 138 -17.36 -7.22 7.48
N ASP A 139 -18.62 -6.99 7.88
CA ASP A 139 -19.54 -8.06 8.22
C ASP A 139 -19.82 -8.96 7.00
N ARG A 140 -19.91 -8.38 5.80
CA ARG A 140 -20.01 -9.15 4.55
C ARG A 140 -18.74 -9.98 4.29
N TRP A 141 -17.54 -9.46 4.60
CA TRP A 141 -16.32 -10.24 4.49
C TRP A 141 -16.32 -11.43 5.45
N ALA A 142 -16.69 -11.23 6.70
CA ALA A 142 -16.82 -12.31 7.68
C ALA A 142 -17.84 -13.36 7.22
N ALA A 143 -19.01 -12.94 6.71
CA ALA A 143 -20.03 -13.85 6.19
C ALA A 143 -19.57 -14.67 4.97
N GLN A 144 -18.56 -14.21 4.24
CA GLN A 144 -17.91 -14.94 3.15
C GLN A 144 -16.85 -15.95 3.63
N GLY A 145 -16.72 -16.16 4.94
CA GLY A 145 -15.80 -17.13 5.55
C GLY A 145 -14.45 -16.53 5.98
N ASN A 146 -14.32 -15.20 6.02
CA ASN A 146 -13.11 -14.55 6.52
C ASN A 146 -13.26 -14.29 8.03
N GLU A 147 -12.98 -15.29 8.84
CA GLU A 147 -13.00 -15.18 10.30
C GLU A 147 -12.02 -14.09 10.79
N GLY A 148 -12.42 -13.33 11.83
CA GLY A 148 -11.62 -12.22 12.37
C GLY A 148 -11.71 -10.92 11.56
N TRP A 149 -12.59 -10.84 10.56
CA TRP A 149 -12.80 -9.65 9.72
C TRP A 149 -14.17 -9.01 9.88
N SER A 150 -14.95 -9.40 10.91
CA SER A 150 -16.21 -8.72 11.21
C SER A 150 -15.95 -7.27 11.68
N SER A 151 -16.99 -6.45 11.64
CA SER A 151 -16.92 -5.09 12.21
C SER A 151 -16.54 -5.11 13.69
N GLN A 152 -16.99 -6.12 14.45
CA GLN A 152 -16.61 -6.28 15.86
C GLN A 152 -15.12 -6.58 16.04
N ASP A 153 -14.49 -7.28 15.09
CA ASP A 153 -13.05 -7.59 15.15
C ASP A 153 -12.19 -6.39 14.72
N VAL A 154 -12.60 -5.66 13.67
CA VAL A 154 -11.75 -4.64 13.04
C VAL A 154 -11.91 -3.24 13.64
N MET A 155 -13.10 -2.85 14.16
CA MET A 155 -13.30 -1.52 14.72
C MET A 155 -12.41 -1.24 15.94
N PRO A 156 -12.16 -2.17 16.87
CA PRO A 156 -11.18 -1.97 17.93
C PRO A 156 -9.75 -1.72 17.41
N LEU A 157 -9.37 -2.33 16.28
CA LEU A 157 -8.05 -2.10 15.67
C LEU A 157 -7.95 -0.69 15.07
N PHE A 158 -9.01 -0.20 14.39
CA PHE A 158 -9.05 1.18 13.93
C PHE A 158 -8.96 2.17 15.10
N GLN A 159 -9.65 1.90 16.19
CA GLN A 159 -9.58 2.70 17.40
C GLN A 159 -8.18 2.69 18.02
N ALA A 160 -7.53 1.52 18.07
CA ALA A 160 -6.20 1.37 18.66
C ALA A 160 -5.09 2.11 17.87
N ILE A 161 -5.21 2.23 16.54
CA ILE A 161 -4.19 2.86 15.72
C ILE A 161 -4.34 4.37 15.61
N GLU A 162 -5.50 4.95 15.89
CA GLU A 162 -5.74 6.38 15.66
C GLU A 162 -5.54 7.25 16.91
N ASN A 163 -5.21 8.50 16.62
CA ASN A 163 -5.26 9.61 17.57
C ASN A 163 -6.15 10.71 16.98
N SER A 164 -7.45 10.62 17.26
CA SER A 164 -8.47 11.53 16.73
C SER A 164 -8.64 12.78 17.60
N ASP A 165 -9.10 13.87 17.00
CA ASP A 165 -9.57 15.08 17.71
C ASP A 165 -11.08 15.06 18.02
N LYS A 166 -11.79 13.98 17.63
CA LYS A 166 -13.18 13.75 18.02
C LYS A 166 -13.25 13.23 19.45
N ASN A 167 -14.14 13.76 20.24
CA ASN A 167 -14.29 13.39 21.65
C ASN A 167 -15.49 12.44 21.84
N ASN A 168 -15.33 11.17 21.45
CA ASN A 168 -16.32 10.13 21.69
C ASN A 168 -15.64 8.76 21.87
N ASN A 169 -16.40 7.79 22.40
CA ASN A 169 -15.88 6.47 22.80
C ASN A 169 -15.58 5.53 21.62
N THR A 170 -16.01 5.84 20.40
CA THR A 170 -15.78 5.03 19.23
C THR A 170 -14.48 5.42 18.51
N ARG A 171 -13.82 6.50 18.97
CA ARG A 171 -12.58 7.03 18.41
C ARG A 171 -11.40 6.76 19.33
N GLY A 172 -10.23 6.54 18.73
CA GLY A 172 -8.99 6.37 19.47
C GLY A 172 -8.28 7.70 19.71
N HIS A 173 -7.55 7.80 20.85
CA HIS A 173 -6.87 9.05 21.24
C HIS A 173 -5.38 8.89 21.47
N ASN A 174 -4.88 7.65 21.55
CA ASN A 174 -3.49 7.35 21.92
C ASN A 174 -2.72 6.59 20.84
N GLY A 175 -3.35 6.34 19.70
CA GLY A 175 -2.70 5.63 18.58
C GLY A 175 -1.66 6.49 17.85
N PRO A 176 -0.79 5.88 17.07
CA PRO A 176 0.28 6.57 16.36
C PRO A 176 -0.21 7.38 15.14
N LEU A 177 -1.39 7.07 14.58
CA LEU A 177 -1.93 7.73 13.40
C LEU A 177 -2.77 8.94 13.82
N HIS A 178 -2.24 10.14 13.64
CA HIS A 178 -2.95 11.37 13.94
C HIS A 178 -4.03 11.66 12.89
N VAL A 179 -5.27 11.82 13.35
CA VAL A 179 -6.45 12.16 12.54
C VAL A 179 -7.02 13.47 13.06
N ARG A 180 -7.21 14.42 12.17
CA ARG A 180 -7.67 15.77 12.52
C ARG A 180 -8.78 16.22 11.61
N THR A 181 -9.84 16.77 12.16
CA THR A 181 -10.89 17.46 11.41
C THR A 181 -10.31 18.70 10.76
N VAL A 182 -10.64 18.94 9.49
CA VAL A 182 -10.25 20.17 8.79
C VAL A 182 -10.84 21.36 9.53
N LYS A 183 -9.98 22.34 9.84
CA LYS A 183 -10.33 23.65 10.42
C LYS A 183 -9.96 24.74 9.43
N ASP A 184 -10.49 25.93 9.61
CA ASP A 184 -10.21 27.08 8.76
C ASP A 184 -10.54 26.83 7.27
N CYS A 185 -11.73 26.28 7.04
CA CYS A 185 -12.21 25.96 5.71
C CYS A 185 -12.46 27.22 4.87
N HIS A 186 -12.27 27.07 3.55
CA HIS A 186 -12.64 28.12 2.61
C HIS A 186 -14.14 28.40 2.65
N LEU A 187 -14.57 29.66 2.41
CA LEU A 187 -15.97 30.07 2.42
C LEU A 187 -16.87 29.21 1.51
N LEU A 188 -16.35 28.68 0.41
CA LEU A 188 -17.08 27.75 -0.46
C LEU A 188 -17.40 26.41 0.22
N THR A 189 -16.57 25.94 1.13
CA THR A 189 -16.85 24.71 1.91
C THR A 189 -18.05 24.95 2.83
N GLU A 190 -18.08 26.09 3.53
CA GLU A 190 -19.19 26.47 4.38
C GLU A 190 -20.51 26.62 3.57
N ALA A 191 -20.42 27.28 2.40
CA ALA A 191 -21.57 27.45 1.51
C ALA A 191 -22.05 26.08 1.00
N PHE A 192 -21.16 25.17 0.63
CA PHE A 192 -21.52 23.82 0.18
C PHE A 192 -22.24 23.03 1.29
N LEU A 193 -21.70 23.01 2.50
CA LEU A 193 -22.31 22.30 3.63
C LEU A 193 -23.72 22.84 3.93
N LYS A 194 -23.90 24.17 3.94
CA LYS A 194 -25.22 24.81 4.13
C LYS A 194 -26.19 24.46 3.00
N ALA A 195 -25.74 24.53 1.74
CA ALA A 195 -26.57 24.20 0.59
C ALA A 195 -27.01 22.73 0.61
N SER A 196 -26.09 21.82 1.00
CA SER A 196 -26.39 20.38 1.15
C SER A 196 -27.46 20.15 2.22
N GLN A 197 -27.34 20.82 3.37
CA GLN A 197 -28.36 20.73 4.43
C GLN A 197 -29.74 21.28 3.96
N HIS A 198 -29.76 22.39 3.22
CA HIS A 198 -30.97 22.89 2.63
C HIS A 198 -31.57 21.93 1.58
N ALA A 199 -30.75 21.14 0.91
CA ALA A 199 -31.17 20.08 0.00
C ALA A 199 -31.63 18.79 0.69
N GLY A 200 -31.62 18.75 2.03
CA GLY A 200 -32.13 17.63 2.83
C GLY A 200 -31.08 16.64 3.30
N PHE A 201 -29.78 16.88 3.04
CA PHE A 201 -28.73 16.04 3.60
C PHE A 201 -28.44 16.42 5.05
N ALA A 202 -28.46 15.45 5.96
CA ALA A 202 -28.12 15.69 7.35
C ALA A 202 -26.63 16.06 7.53
N PHE A 203 -26.35 16.97 8.46
CA PHE A 203 -24.96 17.16 8.89
C PHE A 203 -24.53 15.97 9.76
N ASN A 204 -23.47 15.29 9.34
CA ASN A 204 -22.88 14.17 10.08
C ASN A 204 -21.62 14.67 10.80
N PRO A 205 -21.64 14.77 12.13
CA PRO A 205 -20.52 15.29 12.90
C PRO A 205 -19.32 14.32 12.93
N ASP A 206 -19.54 13.02 12.66
CA ASP A 206 -18.51 11.99 12.71
C ASP A 206 -18.86 10.78 11.83
N TYR A 207 -18.53 10.86 10.54
CA TYR A 207 -18.79 9.79 9.57
C TYR A 207 -17.91 8.55 9.79
N ASN A 208 -16.95 8.60 10.70
CA ASN A 208 -16.13 7.44 11.11
C ASN A 208 -16.67 6.77 12.39
N ASN A 209 -17.76 7.27 12.94
CA ASN A 209 -18.44 6.64 14.06
C ASN A 209 -19.33 5.48 13.55
N PRO A 210 -19.03 4.21 13.91
CA PRO A 210 -19.79 3.06 13.44
C PRO A 210 -21.26 3.08 13.88
N ASP A 211 -21.58 3.76 14.97
CA ASP A 211 -22.94 3.83 15.53
C ASP A 211 -23.83 4.83 14.80
N GLN A 212 -23.25 5.80 14.09
CA GLN A 212 -23.98 6.86 13.39
C GLN A 212 -24.12 6.63 11.87
N GLY A 213 -23.28 5.73 11.33
CA GLY A 213 -23.22 5.53 9.88
C GLY A 213 -22.49 6.66 9.14
N GLN A 214 -22.41 6.52 7.82
CA GLN A 214 -21.60 7.41 6.96
C GLN A 214 -22.43 8.39 6.13
N GLU A 215 -23.75 8.34 6.19
CA GLU A 215 -24.62 9.21 5.41
C GLU A 215 -24.56 10.65 5.87
N GLY A 216 -24.71 11.59 4.91
CA GLY A 216 -24.78 13.01 5.17
C GLY A 216 -23.62 13.82 4.62
N VAL A 217 -23.45 15.02 5.13
CA VAL A 217 -22.36 15.94 4.80
C VAL A 217 -21.55 16.28 6.04
N SER A 218 -20.24 16.39 5.89
CA SER A 218 -19.32 16.58 7.00
C SER A 218 -18.08 17.39 6.58
N TYR A 219 -17.35 17.89 7.58
CA TYR A 219 -15.98 18.31 7.38
C TYR A 219 -15.09 17.08 7.23
N ALA A 220 -14.15 17.13 6.29
CA ALA A 220 -13.21 16.04 6.08
C ALA A 220 -12.29 15.86 7.30
N GLU A 221 -11.97 14.60 7.60
CA GLU A 221 -10.90 14.26 8.54
C GLU A 221 -9.65 13.86 7.75
N LEU A 222 -8.50 14.35 8.19
CA LEU A 222 -7.24 14.17 7.47
C LEU A 222 -6.18 13.53 8.39
N THR A 223 -5.32 12.71 7.80
CA THR A 223 -4.13 12.18 8.46
C THR A 223 -3.05 13.25 8.53
N GLN A 224 -3.14 14.10 9.57
CA GLN A 224 -2.27 15.26 9.78
C GLN A 224 -1.85 15.41 11.25
N ARG A 225 -0.65 15.96 11.43
CA ARG A 225 -0.13 16.38 12.73
C ARG A 225 0.52 17.74 12.59
N LYS A 226 0.06 18.71 13.39
CA LYS A 226 0.57 20.10 13.40
C LYS A 226 0.57 20.73 11.99
N GLY A 227 -0.49 20.51 11.21
CA GLY A 227 -0.64 21.04 9.85
C GLY A 227 0.18 20.33 8.76
N LEU A 228 0.96 19.32 9.11
CA LEU A 228 1.73 18.52 8.16
C LEU A 228 1.08 17.16 7.93
N ARG A 229 1.29 16.58 6.75
CA ARG A 229 0.95 15.20 6.43
C ARG A 229 1.53 14.25 7.48
N TRP A 230 0.73 13.30 7.90
CA TRP A 230 1.14 12.24 8.81
C TRP A 230 0.92 10.89 8.14
N SER A 231 1.92 10.44 7.39
CA SER A 231 1.86 9.19 6.63
C SER A 231 2.01 7.95 7.52
N ALA A 232 1.82 6.76 6.96
CA ALA A 232 2.11 5.51 7.65
C ALA A 232 3.60 5.39 8.05
N ALA A 233 4.52 5.95 7.25
CA ALA A 233 5.93 6.01 7.64
C ALA A 233 6.13 6.89 8.89
N ASP A 234 5.46 8.04 8.96
CA ASP A 234 5.53 8.93 10.13
C ASP A 234 4.92 8.29 11.39
N ALA A 235 3.79 7.58 11.23
CA ALA A 235 3.06 6.99 12.32
C ALA A 235 3.72 5.71 12.86
N PHE A 236 4.17 4.81 11.99
CA PHE A 236 4.54 3.45 12.37
C PHE A 236 6.02 3.12 12.17
N LEU A 237 6.71 3.72 11.21
CA LEU A 237 8.08 3.33 10.87
C LEU A 237 9.13 4.22 11.54
N LYS A 238 9.03 5.55 11.41
CA LYS A 238 10.02 6.48 11.96
C LYS A 238 10.22 6.35 13.47
N PRO A 239 9.17 6.15 14.29
CA PRO A 239 9.34 5.99 15.72
C PRO A 239 10.18 4.78 16.13
N ILE A 240 10.29 3.77 15.27
CA ILE A 240 10.95 2.49 15.55
C ILE A 240 12.25 2.27 14.79
N GLN A 241 12.75 3.24 14.03
CA GLN A 241 14.00 3.14 13.26
C GLN A 241 15.24 2.83 14.12
N HIS A 242 15.15 3.08 15.43
CA HIS A 242 16.22 2.78 16.39
C HIS A 242 16.28 1.28 16.77
N ARG A 243 15.30 0.45 16.43
CA ARG A 243 15.28 -0.97 16.75
C ARG A 243 16.38 -1.70 16.01
N LYS A 244 17.24 -2.41 16.76
CA LYS A 244 18.41 -3.12 16.19
C LYS A 244 18.04 -4.33 15.33
N ASN A 245 16.84 -4.87 15.54
CA ASN A 245 16.29 -6.03 14.83
C ASN A 245 15.42 -5.65 13.63
N LEU A 246 15.32 -4.35 13.29
CA LEU A 246 14.63 -3.85 12.10
C LEU A 246 15.63 -3.19 11.15
N HIS A 247 15.73 -3.73 9.93
CA HIS A 247 16.56 -3.19 8.87
C HIS A 247 15.67 -2.68 7.74
N VAL A 248 15.82 -1.40 7.41
CA VAL A 248 15.03 -0.74 6.35
C VAL A 248 15.95 -0.42 5.18
N VAL A 249 15.66 -1.00 4.02
CA VAL A 249 16.41 -0.76 2.77
C VAL A 249 15.50 -0.06 1.78
N VAL A 250 15.90 1.13 1.36
CA VAL A 250 15.20 1.95 0.36
C VAL A 250 15.88 1.82 -1.01
N ASN A 251 15.21 2.26 -2.07
CA ASN A 251 15.62 2.07 -3.45
C ASN A 251 15.85 0.58 -3.80
N ALA A 252 15.17 -0.31 -3.08
CA ALA A 252 15.26 -1.76 -3.20
C ALA A 252 14.01 -2.29 -3.90
N CYS A 253 14.10 -2.50 -5.20
CA CYS A 253 13.00 -2.98 -6.02
C CYS A 253 13.00 -4.51 -6.08
N LEU A 254 11.97 -5.16 -5.52
CA LEU A 254 11.83 -6.60 -5.59
C LEU A 254 11.60 -7.06 -7.03
N HIS A 255 12.37 -8.04 -7.47
CA HIS A 255 12.22 -8.71 -8.76
C HIS A 255 11.34 -9.95 -8.66
N ARG A 256 11.66 -10.85 -7.71
CA ARG A 256 10.95 -12.12 -7.53
C ARG A 256 11.17 -12.72 -6.14
N LEU A 257 10.28 -13.64 -5.79
CA LEU A 257 10.45 -14.55 -4.66
C LEU A 257 11.31 -15.75 -5.07
N LEU A 258 11.98 -16.32 -4.09
CA LEU A 258 12.71 -17.60 -4.23
C LEU A 258 11.89 -18.71 -3.60
N PHE A 259 11.81 -19.85 -4.29
CA PHE A 259 11.08 -21.01 -3.83
C PHE A 259 11.95 -22.27 -3.85
N THR A 260 11.75 -23.12 -2.85
CA THR A 260 12.15 -24.52 -2.90
C THR A 260 10.87 -25.35 -2.90
N LYS A 261 10.54 -25.97 -4.03
CA LYS A 261 9.21 -26.54 -4.29
C LYS A 261 8.12 -25.45 -4.14
N HIS A 262 7.26 -25.57 -3.12
CA HIS A 262 6.18 -24.60 -2.84
C HIS A 262 6.45 -23.72 -1.61
N GLN A 263 7.62 -23.84 -1.02
CA GLN A 263 8.03 -23.05 0.15
C GLN A 263 8.87 -21.86 -0.29
N VAL A 264 8.49 -20.65 0.11
CA VAL A 264 9.32 -19.46 -0.06
C VAL A 264 10.58 -19.59 0.79
N THR A 265 11.73 -19.24 0.22
CA THR A 265 13.04 -19.33 0.88
C THR A 265 13.78 -18.00 0.93
N GLY A 266 13.28 -17.00 0.23
CA GLY A 266 13.91 -15.68 0.17
C GLY A 266 13.37 -14.82 -0.97
N VAL A 267 14.15 -13.82 -1.31
CA VAL A 267 13.82 -12.82 -2.33
C VAL A 267 15.05 -12.42 -3.15
N VAL A 268 14.80 -11.95 -4.38
CA VAL A 268 15.80 -11.22 -5.18
C VAL A 268 15.30 -9.81 -5.40
N TYR A 269 16.11 -8.81 -5.06
CA TYR A 269 15.81 -7.40 -5.29
C TYR A 269 17.00 -6.69 -5.92
N GLU A 270 16.74 -5.58 -6.56
CA GLU A 270 17.75 -4.69 -7.13
C GLU A 270 17.86 -3.43 -6.28
N GLN A 271 19.08 -3.03 -5.96
CA GLN A 271 19.39 -1.76 -5.34
C GLN A 271 20.60 -1.14 -6.08
N ASP A 272 20.46 0.09 -6.54
CA ASP A 272 21.52 0.83 -7.25
C ASP A 272 22.12 0.05 -8.45
N GLY A 273 21.29 -0.68 -9.18
CA GLY A 273 21.68 -1.50 -10.33
C GLY A 273 22.37 -2.82 -9.97
N VAL A 274 22.46 -3.17 -8.69
CA VAL A 274 23.04 -4.42 -8.20
C VAL A 274 21.95 -5.34 -7.68
N LEU A 275 22.02 -6.62 -8.07
CA LEU A 275 21.10 -7.64 -7.57
C LEU A 275 21.61 -8.21 -6.24
N HIS A 276 20.66 -8.34 -5.33
CA HIS A 276 20.86 -8.91 -4.00
C HIS A 276 19.92 -10.09 -3.81
N GLU A 277 20.44 -11.15 -3.20
CA GLU A 277 19.67 -12.28 -2.74
C GLU A 277 19.66 -12.32 -1.22
N GLU A 278 18.46 -12.37 -0.62
CA GLU A 278 18.28 -12.46 0.82
C GLU A 278 17.39 -13.65 1.16
N LYS A 279 17.83 -14.45 2.16
CA LYS A 279 17.10 -15.62 2.64
C LYS A 279 16.18 -15.25 3.80
N ALA A 280 14.98 -15.84 3.81
CA ALA A 280 14.01 -15.62 4.88
C ALA A 280 13.20 -16.88 5.19
N GLN A 281 12.77 -16.98 6.44
CA GLN A 281 11.77 -17.98 6.86
C GLN A 281 10.37 -17.59 6.37
N ASN A 282 10.07 -16.29 6.37
CA ASN A 282 8.76 -15.76 5.96
C ASN A 282 8.94 -14.51 5.09
N VAL A 283 8.11 -14.38 4.06
CA VAL A 283 8.02 -13.17 3.23
C VAL A 283 6.60 -12.65 3.25
N VAL A 284 6.43 -11.36 3.60
CA VAL A 284 5.14 -10.67 3.62
C VAL A 284 5.10 -9.64 2.50
N LEU A 285 4.22 -9.86 1.52
CA LEU A 285 4.07 -8.94 0.39
C LEU A 285 3.10 -7.81 0.74
N CYS A 286 3.62 -6.61 0.86
CA CYS A 286 2.89 -5.36 1.12
C CYS A 286 3.06 -4.35 -0.03
N ALA A 287 3.23 -4.86 -1.27
CA ALA A 287 3.56 -4.06 -2.44
C ALA A 287 2.35 -3.39 -3.13
N GLY A 288 1.19 -3.42 -2.47
CA GLY A 288 -0.06 -2.84 -2.96
C GLY A 288 -0.81 -3.73 -3.96
N ALA A 289 -2.03 -3.31 -4.31
CA ALA A 289 -2.96 -4.12 -5.11
C ALA A 289 -2.48 -4.42 -6.54
N ILE A 290 -1.58 -3.61 -7.08
CA ILE A 290 -1.03 -3.81 -8.44
C ILE A 290 0.24 -4.65 -8.39
N ASN A 291 1.20 -4.31 -7.52
CA ASN A 291 2.49 -4.99 -7.52
C ASN A 291 2.48 -6.33 -6.79
N THR A 292 1.65 -6.53 -5.77
CA THR A 292 1.58 -7.82 -5.07
C THR A 292 1.24 -8.97 -6.00
N PRO A 293 0.13 -8.94 -6.78
CA PRO A 293 -0.15 -10.01 -7.73
C PRO A 293 0.90 -10.10 -8.85
N LYS A 294 1.44 -8.97 -9.31
CA LYS A 294 2.53 -8.96 -10.30
C LYS A 294 3.75 -9.74 -9.78
N LEU A 295 4.19 -9.48 -8.54
CA LEU A 295 5.34 -10.15 -7.94
C LEU A 295 5.09 -11.66 -7.75
N LEU A 296 3.87 -12.04 -7.38
CA LEU A 296 3.47 -13.45 -7.34
C LEU A 296 3.59 -14.11 -8.72
N MET A 297 3.05 -13.48 -9.77
CA MET A 297 3.12 -14.00 -11.14
C MET A 297 4.57 -14.08 -11.64
N LEU A 298 5.39 -13.05 -11.44
CA LEU A 298 6.82 -13.07 -11.80
C LEU A 298 7.61 -14.15 -11.04
N SER A 299 7.06 -14.64 -9.93
CA SER A 299 7.64 -15.69 -9.10
C SER A 299 7.05 -17.08 -9.38
N GLY A 300 6.23 -17.21 -10.43
CA GLY A 300 5.62 -18.48 -10.84
C GLY A 300 4.32 -18.84 -10.11
N VAL A 301 3.68 -17.90 -9.40
CA VAL A 301 2.39 -18.10 -8.73
C VAL A 301 1.30 -17.32 -9.46
N GLY A 302 0.45 -18.00 -10.22
CA GLY A 302 -0.56 -17.36 -11.06
C GLY A 302 -1.28 -18.36 -11.97
N ASP A 303 -2.04 -17.86 -12.95
CA ASP A 303 -2.68 -18.69 -13.96
C ASP A 303 -1.63 -19.40 -14.84
N ALA A 304 -1.65 -20.73 -14.84
CA ALA A 304 -0.65 -21.56 -15.52
C ALA A 304 -0.50 -21.22 -17.02
N LYS A 305 -1.62 -20.97 -17.71
CA LYS A 305 -1.60 -20.64 -19.14
C LYS A 305 -0.98 -19.28 -19.42
N THR A 306 -1.26 -18.31 -18.55
CA THR A 306 -0.68 -16.96 -18.64
C THR A 306 0.81 -16.99 -18.36
N LEU A 307 1.25 -17.74 -17.35
CA LEU A 307 2.66 -17.87 -17.00
C LEU A 307 3.45 -18.59 -18.10
N ASP A 308 2.91 -19.67 -18.65
CA ASP A 308 3.51 -20.41 -19.77
C ASP A 308 3.68 -19.51 -21.00
N ALA A 309 2.65 -18.76 -21.37
CA ALA A 309 2.70 -17.80 -22.49
C ALA A 309 3.73 -16.66 -22.29
N LEU A 310 4.14 -16.41 -21.05
CA LEU A 310 5.18 -15.45 -20.68
C LEU A 310 6.55 -16.09 -20.46
N GLY A 311 6.67 -17.43 -20.59
CA GLY A 311 7.91 -18.16 -20.33
C GLY A 311 8.33 -18.17 -18.85
N ILE A 312 7.38 -17.96 -17.93
CA ILE A 312 7.63 -17.97 -16.48
C ILE A 312 7.39 -19.38 -15.94
N PRO A 313 8.40 -20.03 -15.32
CA PRO A 313 8.23 -21.36 -14.74
C PRO A 313 7.13 -21.39 -13.67
N LEU A 314 6.19 -22.35 -13.82
CA LEU A 314 5.09 -22.52 -12.88
C LEU A 314 5.59 -23.09 -11.55
N VAL A 315 5.31 -22.38 -10.45
CA VAL A 315 5.49 -22.84 -9.07
C VAL A 315 4.16 -23.32 -8.51
N LEU A 316 3.10 -22.53 -8.70
CA LEU A 316 1.77 -22.84 -8.17
C LEU A 316 0.68 -22.23 -9.04
N ASP A 317 -0.24 -23.09 -9.55
CA ASP A 317 -1.39 -22.63 -10.32
C ASP A 317 -2.41 -21.95 -9.41
N ARG A 318 -2.62 -20.65 -9.64
CA ARG A 318 -3.59 -19.80 -8.91
C ARG A 318 -4.20 -18.78 -9.88
N PRO A 319 -5.22 -19.20 -10.67
CA PRO A 319 -5.77 -18.36 -11.75
C PRO A 319 -6.45 -17.07 -11.25
N SER A 320 -6.79 -16.96 -9.97
CA SER A 320 -7.36 -15.74 -9.39
C SER A 320 -6.33 -14.64 -9.09
N VAL A 321 -5.03 -14.94 -9.11
CA VAL A 321 -3.99 -13.94 -8.89
C VAL A 321 -4.00 -12.90 -10.00
N GLY A 322 -4.13 -11.62 -9.63
CA GLY A 322 -4.21 -10.49 -10.57
C GLY A 322 -5.57 -10.29 -11.23
N GLN A 323 -6.59 -11.05 -10.81
CA GLN A 323 -7.96 -10.90 -11.30
C GLN A 323 -8.80 -10.03 -10.37
N ASN A 324 -9.95 -9.56 -10.88
CA ASN A 324 -10.98 -8.84 -10.11
C ASN A 324 -10.49 -7.55 -9.45
N LEU A 325 -9.52 -6.86 -10.06
CA LEU A 325 -9.11 -5.54 -9.57
C LEU A 325 -10.27 -4.56 -9.77
N ILE A 326 -10.67 -3.90 -8.67
CA ILE A 326 -11.71 -2.88 -8.64
C ILE A 326 -11.07 -1.59 -8.15
N GLU A 327 -11.42 -0.47 -8.79
CA GLU A 327 -11.04 0.87 -8.37
C GLU A 327 -12.31 1.72 -8.25
N HIS A 328 -12.28 2.74 -7.41
CA HIS A 328 -13.34 3.72 -7.35
C HIS A 328 -13.41 4.53 -8.65
N PRO A 329 -14.62 4.81 -9.17
CA PRO A 329 -14.81 5.56 -10.42
C PRO A 329 -14.38 7.02 -10.28
#